data_bd68799cc5ee96f40b7734f5d1a18385
#
_entry.id   bd68799cc5ee96f40b7734f5d1a18385
#
_cell.length_a   1.000
_cell.length_b   1.000
_cell.length_c   1.000
_cell.angle_alpha   90.00
_cell.angle_beta   90.00
_cell.angle_gamma   90.00
#
_symmetry.space_group_name_H-M   'P 1'
#
loop_
_entity.id
_entity.type
_entity.pdbx_description
1 polymer ?
#
loop_
_entity_poly.entity_id
_entity_poly.type
_entity_poly.pdbx_seq_one_letter_code
_entity_poly.pdbx_strand_id
1 'polypeptide(L)'
;MPLPSPSHPYPLKRIGFVGGGQLARMAIYRGAKLGFHFTVLDPDPGAGAVPLADRVLTGSLYDRASLTELVEACEVTTYDIEHCDTAVLAELEARGHAILPSPRLLQVIQDKVLQKQAYLGAGLPVASFVDEALEDLTPLDFPVVQKARTGGYDGRGVVLLRSASDLAKALPGDPARREGSFLEAAVDFEKELGVMVARSASGQVVVYPVTEMVFDPKLNICTTVIAPARLERVVEARAVSVAVAVVEALGGVGVFGVELFLTRDRQVVVNETAPRPHNSGHYTMEACRTCQFENHLRAVAGLPLGAPGFHSPAVMVNLLGQGEPGPTRVEGLDEALAVPGFSLHLYGKAVCRPGRKMGHFTVTAESLPLALERARAVELSLTVSGSGP
;
A
#
# COMPACT_ATOMS: atom_id res chain seq x y z
N MET A 1 -33.75 16.55 -20.11
CA MET A 1 -32.77 17.50 -19.51
C MET A 1 -32.00 16.75 -18.45
N PRO A 2 -30.66 16.72 -18.48
CA PRO A 2 -29.91 16.19 -17.36
C PRO A 2 -30.19 17.07 -16.13
N LEU A 3 -30.41 16.43 -14.98
CA LEU A 3 -30.55 17.12 -13.72
C LEU A 3 -29.27 17.95 -13.47
N PRO A 4 -29.38 19.20 -12.96
CA PRO A 4 -28.17 19.97 -12.61
C PRO A 4 -27.38 19.21 -11.56
N SER A 5 -26.09 19.04 -11.83
CA SER A 5 -25.16 18.47 -10.83
C SER A 5 -25.23 19.28 -9.56
N PRO A 6 -25.28 18.64 -8.38
CA PRO A 6 -25.23 19.38 -7.12
C PRO A 6 -23.98 20.25 -7.10
N SER A 7 -24.12 21.54 -6.80
CA SER A 7 -22.97 22.43 -6.61
C SER A 7 -22.17 21.98 -5.38
N HIS A 8 -20.87 21.80 -5.53
CA HIS A 8 -19.99 21.52 -4.39
C HIS A 8 -19.53 22.85 -3.75
N PRO A 9 -19.53 22.95 -2.42
CA PRO A 9 -18.96 24.10 -1.74
C PRO A 9 -17.44 24.16 -1.95
N TYR A 10 -16.86 25.34 -1.96
CA TYR A 10 -15.41 25.54 -1.94
C TYR A 10 -14.96 26.02 -0.56
N PRO A 11 -13.91 25.47 0.05
CA PRO A 11 -13.11 24.32 -0.42
C PRO A 11 -13.96 23.07 -0.54
N LEU A 12 -13.54 22.15 -1.45
CA LEU A 12 -14.34 20.95 -1.73
C LEU A 12 -14.55 20.08 -0.50
N LYS A 13 -13.49 19.84 0.28
CA LYS A 13 -13.54 19.19 1.61
C LYS A 13 -12.26 19.41 2.40
N ARG A 14 -12.40 19.34 3.73
CA ARG A 14 -11.28 19.17 4.65
C ARG A 14 -11.11 17.67 4.90
N ILE A 15 -9.95 17.15 4.55
CA ILE A 15 -9.62 15.73 4.63
C ILE A 15 -8.56 15.53 5.72
N GLY A 16 -8.84 14.64 6.67
CA GLY A 16 -7.91 14.23 7.70
C GLY A 16 -7.11 12.99 7.30
N PHE A 17 -5.83 12.96 7.61
CA PHE A 17 -4.98 11.78 7.48
C PHE A 17 -4.54 11.27 8.84
N VAL A 18 -4.86 10.00 9.14
CA VAL A 18 -4.25 9.25 10.25
C VAL A 18 -2.90 8.74 9.75
N GLY A 19 -1.82 9.36 10.26
CA GLY A 19 -0.46 9.22 9.75
C GLY A 19 -0.10 10.28 8.71
N GLY A 20 1.14 10.79 8.81
CA GLY A 20 1.71 11.83 7.95
C GLY A 20 2.87 11.35 7.10
N GLY A 21 2.88 10.09 6.69
CA GLY A 21 3.96 9.49 5.91
C GLY A 21 3.94 9.88 4.42
N GLN A 22 4.57 9.04 3.63
CA GLN A 22 4.72 9.30 2.19
C GLN A 22 3.43 9.22 1.39
N LEU A 23 2.45 8.39 1.83
CA LEU A 23 1.20 8.26 1.08
C LEU A 23 0.33 9.50 1.27
N ALA A 24 0.22 10.01 2.50
CA ALA A 24 -0.43 11.28 2.78
C ALA A 24 0.26 12.43 2.02
N ARG A 25 1.62 12.49 2.03
CA ARG A 25 2.38 13.47 1.26
C ARG A 25 1.98 13.47 -0.22
N MET A 26 1.98 12.30 -0.86
CA MET A 26 1.63 12.17 -2.29
C MET A 26 0.15 12.45 -2.56
N ALA A 27 -0.74 12.06 -1.64
CA ALA A 27 -2.16 12.40 -1.73
C ALA A 27 -2.39 13.91 -1.63
N ILE A 28 -1.75 14.59 -0.70
CA ILE A 28 -1.90 16.04 -0.48
C ILE A 28 -1.54 16.82 -1.74
N TYR A 29 -0.36 16.62 -2.33
CA TYR A 29 -0.02 17.41 -3.52
C TYR A 29 -0.82 17.03 -4.76
N ARG A 30 -1.40 15.83 -4.83
CA ARG A 30 -2.36 15.46 -5.90
C ARG A 30 -3.75 16.04 -5.65
N GLY A 31 -4.16 16.15 -4.37
CA GLY A 31 -5.47 16.69 -3.99
C GLY A 31 -5.52 18.22 -3.92
N ALA A 32 -4.40 18.87 -3.64
CA ALA A 32 -4.33 20.34 -3.56
C ALA A 32 -4.80 21.02 -4.86
N LYS A 33 -4.48 20.45 -6.02
CA LYS A 33 -4.97 20.95 -7.32
C LYS A 33 -6.50 20.90 -7.49
N LEU A 34 -7.19 20.09 -6.66
CA LEU A 34 -8.66 19.97 -6.65
C LEU A 34 -9.32 20.89 -5.62
N GLY A 35 -8.53 21.63 -4.82
CA GLY A 35 -9.05 22.55 -3.80
C GLY A 35 -9.43 21.86 -2.49
N PHE A 36 -8.90 20.68 -2.19
CA PHE A 36 -9.01 20.06 -0.86
C PHE A 36 -8.08 20.75 0.14
N HIS A 37 -8.49 20.78 1.40
CA HIS A 37 -7.64 21.14 2.54
C HIS A 37 -7.33 19.91 3.38
N PHE A 38 -6.12 19.87 3.94
CA PHE A 38 -5.61 18.68 4.60
C PHE A 38 -5.15 18.94 6.03
N THR A 39 -5.62 18.09 6.95
CA THR A 39 -5.11 18.00 8.31
C THR A 39 -4.40 16.66 8.48
N VAL A 40 -3.21 16.66 9.05
CA VAL A 40 -2.41 15.45 9.29
C VAL A 40 -2.22 15.26 10.77
N LEU A 41 -2.42 14.04 11.27
CA LEU A 41 -2.03 13.60 12.61
C LEU A 41 -0.84 12.64 12.49
N ASP A 42 0.30 12.97 13.09
CA ASP A 42 1.47 12.09 13.15
C ASP A 42 2.25 12.32 14.45
N PRO A 43 2.83 11.27 15.08
CA PRO A 43 3.71 11.45 16.24
C PRO A 43 5.03 12.13 15.90
N ASP A 44 5.49 12.06 14.65
CA ASP A 44 6.72 12.70 14.18
C ASP A 44 6.40 14.07 13.55
N PRO A 45 6.79 15.20 14.20
CA PRO A 45 6.59 16.53 13.63
C PRO A 45 7.40 16.77 12.34
N GLY A 46 8.35 15.88 12.00
CA GLY A 46 9.11 15.86 10.76
C GLY A 46 8.59 14.86 9.73
N ALA A 47 7.38 14.32 9.91
CA ALA A 47 6.79 13.37 8.97
C ALA A 47 6.64 13.96 7.57
N GLY A 48 6.74 13.13 6.55
CA GLY A 48 6.86 13.55 5.16
C GLY A 48 5.75 14.44 4.62
N ALA A 49 4.52 14.30 5.13
CA ALA A 49 3.36 15.09 4.73
C ALA A 49 3.27 16.46 5.45
N VAL A 50 3.93 16.62 6.60
CA VAL A 50 3.84 17.82 7.43
C VAL A 50 4.10 19.12 6.66
N PRO A 51 5.13 19.23 5.81
CA PRO A 51 5.40 20.47 5.08
C PRO A 51 4.33 20.84 4.03
N LEU A 52 3.40 19.95 3.73
CA LEU A 52 2.38 20.12 2.69
C LEU A 52 0.96 20.24 3.26
N ALA A 53 0.76 19.93 4.54
CA ALA A 53 -0.54 19.97 5.18
C ALA A 53 -0.94 21.40 5.57
N ASP A 54 -2.22 21.74 5.47
CA ASP A 54 -2.76 23.03 5.93
C ASP A 54 -2.77 23.09 7.46
N ARG A 55 -2.96 21.95 8.13
CA ARG A 55 -2.93 21.82 9.58
C ARG A 55 -2.22 20.53 10.00
N VAL A 56 -1.42 20.62 11.04
CA VAL A 56 -0.69 19.48 11.62
C VAL A 56 -1.09 19.32 13.08
N LEU A 57 -1.42 18.10 13.45
CA LEU A 57 -1.61 17.66 14.83
C LEU A 57 -0.46 16.71 15.17
N THR A 58 0.31 17.04 16.21
CA THR A 58 1.37 16.16 16.69
C THR A 58 0.84 15.32 17.85
N GLY A 59 0.70 14.01 17.64
CA GLY A 59 0.13 13.11 18.63
C GLY A 59 0.20 11.66 18.23
N SER A 60 -0.04 10.76 19.18
CA SER A 60 -0.04 9.32 18.92
C SER A 60 -1.29 8.92 18.10
N LEU A 61 -1.10 7.99 17.16
CA LEU A 61 -2.20 7.37 16.40
C LEU A 61 -3.03 6.38 17.24
N TYR A 62 -2.65 6.22 18.51
CA TYR A 62 -3.36 5.40 19.51
C TYR A 62 -3.93 6.26 20.64
N ASP A 63 -3.77 7.59 20.58
CA ASP A 63 -4.34 8.49 21.56
C ASP A 63 -5.73 8.95 21.15
N ARG A 64 -6.70 8.68 22.03
CA ARG A 64 -8.11 9.04 21.82
C ARG A 64 -8.32 10.52 21.55
N ALA A 65 -7.65 11.39 22.32
CA ALA A 65 -7.84 12.83 22.19
C ALA A 65 -7.34 13.33 20.84
N SER A 66 -6.15 12.90 20.41
CA SER A 66 -5.54 13.25 19.13
C SER A 66 -6.39 12.77 17.94
N LEU A 67 -6.89 11.53 17.99
CA LEU A 67 -7.78 10.99 16.95
C LEU A 67 -9.12 11.72 16.91
N THR A 68 -9.69 12.05 18.06
CA THR A 68 -10.94 12.80 18.13
C THR A 68 -10.77 14.21 17.55
N GLU A 69 -9.70 14.93 17.91
CA GLU A 69 -9.39 16.24 17.36
C GLU A 69 -9.24 16.22 15.83
N LEU A 70 -8.52 15.23 15.28
CA LEU A 70 -8.39 15.06 13.83
C LEU A 70 -9.75 14.87 13.16
N VAL A 71 -10.53 13.91 13.66
CA VAL A 71 -11.82 13.52 13.07
C VAL A 71 -12.84 14.66 13.13
N GLU A 72 -12.92 15.37 14.26
CA GLU A 72 -13.85 16.51 14.43
C GLU A 72 -13.44 17.74 13.61
N ALA A 73 -12.14 17.90 13.28
CA ALA A 73 -11.65 18.99 12.45
C ALA A 73 -11.94 18.79 10.95
N CYS A 74 -12.26 17.58 10.51
CA CYS A 74 -12.35 17.20 9.10
C CYS A 74 -13.75 16.71 8.72
N GLU A 75 -14.11 16.85 7.45
CA GLU A 75 -15.39 16.34 6.91
C GLU A 75 -15.29 14.87 6.53
N VAL A 76 -14.06 14.39 6.30
CA VAL A 76 -13.75 12.97 6.13
C VAL A 76 -12.33 12.70 6.61
N THR A 77 -12.12 11.57 7.24
CA THR A 77 -10.80 11.10 7.68
C THR A 77 -10.44 9.83 6.93
N THR A 78 -9.16 9.71 6.54
CA THR A 78 -8.60 8.55 5.86
C THR A 78 -7.22 8.19 6.45
N TYR A 79 -6.54 7.22 5.86
CA TYR A 79 -5.32 6.62 6.42
C TYR A 79 -4.10 6.77 5.51
N ASP A 80 -2.95 7.08 6.11
CA ASP A 80 -1.62 6.87 5.53
C ASP A 80 -1.06 5.49 5.88
N ILE A 81 -1.45 5.00 7.06
CA ILE A 81 -0.94 3.76 7.64
C ILE A 81 -2.06 2.99 8.35
N GLU A 82 -1.94 1.66 8.41
CA GLU A 82 -2.92 0.78 9.07
C GLU A 82 -2.76 0.76 10.60
N HIS A 83 -1.59 1.13 11.12
CA HIS A 83 -1.26 1.00 12.55
C HIS A 83 -1.80 2.18 13.36
N CYS A 84 -3.07 2.08 13.77
CA CYS A 84 -3.76 3.08 14.60
C CYS A 84 -4.85 2.42 15.45
N ASP A 85 -5.40 3.17 16.42
CA ASP A 85 -6.51 2.69 17.25
C ASP A 85 -7.83 2.70 16.48
N THR A 86 -8.14 1.56 15.89
CA THR A 86 -9.39 1.36 15.13
C THR A 86 -10.62 1.27 16.02
N ALA A 87 -10.49 0.98 17.33
CA ALA A 87 -11.62 0.96 18.23
C ALA A 87 -12.14 2.39 18.48
N VAL A 88 -11.22 3.31 18.76
CA VAL A 88 -11.56 4.75 18.91
C VAL A 88 -12.18 5.29 17.62
N LEU A 89 -11.60 4.97 16.45
CA LEU A 89 -12.12 5.41 15.16
C LEU A 89 -13.52 4.84 14.88
N ALA A 90 -13.79 3.57 15.24
CA ALA A 90 -15.11 2.96 15.08
C ALA A 90 -16.18 3.61 15.98
N GLU A 91 -15.81 4.02 17.19
CA GLU A 91 -16.72 4.80 18.05
C GLU A 91 -17.04 6.18 17.43
N LEU A 92 -16.05 6.84 16.83
CA LEU A 92 -16.26 8.13 16.16
C LEU A 92 -17.12 7.96 14.89
N GLU A 93 -16.89 6.90 14.10
CA GLU A 93 -17.75 6.55 12.96
C GLU A 93 -19.20 6.32 13.41
N ALA A 94 -19.42 5.59 14.52
CA ALA A 94 -20.75 5.35 15.08
C ALA A 94 -21.43 6.63 15.57
N ARG A 95 -20.69 7.67 15.90
CA ARG A 95 -21.19 9.02 16.21
C ARG A 95 -21.50 9.87 14.98
N GLY A 96 -21.32 9.33 13.78
CA GLY A 96 -21.68 9.96 12.52
C GLY A 96 -20.53 10.65 11.77
N HIS A 97 -19.29 10.51 12.22
CA HIS A 97 -18.15 11.04 11.49
C HIS A 97 -17.79 10.14 10.30
N ALA A 98 -17.45 10.75 9.16
CA ALA A 98 -17.03 10.00 7.98
C ALA A 98 -15.56 9.60 8.11
N ILE A 99 -15.30 8.29 8.19
CA ILE A 99 -13.97 7.71 8.26
C ILE A 99 -13.89 6.62 7.19
N LEU A 100 -13.07 6.81 6.16
CA LEU A 100 -13.04 5.96 4.97
C LEU A 100 -11.61 5.57 4.56
N PRO A 101 -11.36 4.28 4.30
CA PRO A 101 -12.27 3.14 4.49
C PRO A 101 -12.73 3.00 5.95
N SER A 102 -13.86 2.29 6.17
CA SER A 102 -14.42 2.10 7.51
C SER A 102 -13.41 1.51 8.50
N PRO A 103 -13.35 2.00 9.75
CA PRO A 103 -12.50 1.41 10.78
C PRO A 103 -12.73 -0.09 11.01
N ARG A 104 -13.97 -0.58 10.82
CA ARG A 104 -14.28 -2.01 10.90
C ARG A 104 -13.59 -2.83 9.81
N LEU A 105 -13.53 -2.27 8.61
CA LEU A 105 -12.77 -2.89 7.53
C LEU A 105 -11.27 -2.89 7.88
N LEU A 106 -10.76 -1.78 8.43
CA LEU A 106 -9.37 -1.70 8.84
C LEU A 106 -9.02 -2.72 9.93
N GLN A 107 -9.92 -3.02 10.87
CA GLN A 107 -9.75 -4.09 11.85
C GLN A 107 -9.55 -5.47 11.19
N VAL A 108 -10.35 -5.77 10.16
CA VAL A 108 -10.18 -7.00 9.37
C VAL A 108 -8.81 -7.01 8.67
N ILE A 109 -8.40 -5.88 8.10
CA ILE A 109 -7.12 -5.77 7.38
C ILE A 109 -5.90 -5.85 8.32
N GLN A 110 -6.00 -5.28 9.52
CA GLN A 110 -4.92 -5.34 10.51
C GLN A 110 -4.58 -6.77 10.93
N ASP A 111 -5.55 -7.67 10.90
CA ASP A 111 -5.39 -9.08 11.26
C ASP A 111 -5.39 -9.96 9.99
N LYS A 112 -4.21 -10.49 9.63
CA LYS A 112 -4.05 -11.28 8.40
C LYS A 112 -4.90 -12.56 8.37
N VAL A 113 -5.26 -13.10 9.52
CA VAL A 113 -6.15 -14.26 9.60
C VAL A 113 -7.59 -13.86 9.30
N LEU A 114 -8.09 -12.79 9.92
CA LEU A 114 -9.42 -12.24 9.62
C LEU A 114 -9.54 -11.84 8.15
N GLN A 115 -8.48 -11.26 7.59
CA GLN A 115 -8.42 -10.90 6.18
C GLN A 115 -8.58 -12.15 5.28
N LYS A 116 -7.82 -13.23 5.56
CA LYS A 116 -7.93 -14.51 4.83
C LYS A 116 -9.30 -15.19 5.01
N GLN A 117 -9.85 -15.15 6.20
CA GLN A 117 -11.21 -15.68 6.47
C GLN A 117 -12.27 -14.93 5.67
N ALA A 118 -12.15 -13.60 5.55
CA ALA A 118 -13.04 -12.80 4.70
C ALA A 118 -12.94 -13.21 3.22
N TYR A 119 -11.74 -13.46 2.71
CA TYR A 119 -11.55 -13.94 1.35
C TYR A 119 -12.13 -15.34 1.12
N LEU A 120 -11.88 -16.27 2.04
CA LEU A 120 -12.46 -17.62 1.97
C LEU A 120 -13.99 -17.60 2.02
N GLY A 121 -14.57 -16.77 2.90
CA GLY A 121 -16.03 -16.57 2.98
C GLY A 121 -16.65 -16.04 1.67
N ALA A 122 -15.85 -15.33 0.87
CA ALA A 122 -16.24 -14.85 -0.46
C ALA A 122 -15.89 -15.84 -1.60
N GLY A 123 -15.36 -17.03 -1.29
CA GLY A 123 -14.95 -18.01 -2.30
C GLY A 123 -13.72 -17.63 -3.10
N LEU A 124 -12.87 -16.73 -2.57
CA LEU A 124 -11.67 -16.27 -3.25
C LEU A 124 -10.48 -17.21 -3.04
N PRO A 125 -9.60 -17.34 -4.03
CA PRO A 125 -8.43 -18.22 -3.94
C PRO A 125 -7.38 -17.66 -2.99
N VAL A 126 -7.13 -18.34 -1.88
CA VAL A 126 -6.08 -18.03 -0.91
C VAL A 126 -5.24 -19.28 -0.64
N ALA A 127 -3.99 -19.10 -0.22
CA ALA A 127 -3.18 -20.20 0.28
C ALA A 127 -3.84 -20.83 1.52
N SER A 128 -3.80 -22.13 1.64
CA SER A 128 -4.28 -22.85 2.85
C SER A 128 -3.52 -22.35 4.06
N PHE A 129 -4.21 -22.13 5.18
CA PHE A 129 -3.59 -21.64 6.41
C PHE A 129 -4.21 -22.27 7.66
N VAL A 130 -3.46 -22.23 8.74
CA VAL A 130 -3.86 -22.70 10.08
C VAL A 130 -3.76 -21.53 11.05
N ASP A 131 -4.90 -21.21 11.69
CA ASP A 131 -5.01 -20.05 12.61
C ASP A 131 -4.49 -20.38 14.01
N GLU A 132 -4.78 -21.57 14.52
CA GLU A 132 -4.46 -21.89 15.91
C GLU A 132 -3.18 -22.71 16.07
N ALA A 133 -2.39 -22.20 16.97
CA ALA A 133 -1.34 -22.88 17.72
C ALA A 133 -0.84 -24.21 17.16
N LEU A 134 -0.11 -24.20 16.11
CA LEU A 134 1.17 -24.86 15.95
C LEU A 134 1.36 -26.27 16.56
N GLU A 135 0.33 -26.88 17.14
CA GLU A 135 0.37 -28.25 17.67
C GLU A 135 -0.10 -29.29 16.65
N ASP A 136 -0.94 -28.88 15.68
CA ASP A 136 -1.40 -29.75 14.60
C ASP A 136 -1.17 -29.13 13.22
N LEU A 137 -0.06 -29.50 12.57
CA LEU A 137 0.28 -29.10 11.21
C LEU A 137 -0.30 -30.03 10.14
N THR A 138 -1.15 -30.99 10.52
CA THR A 138 -1.67 -32.01 9.61
C THR A 138 -2.34 -31.47 8.34
N PRO A 139 -2.88 -30.22 8.28
CA PRO A 139 -3.41 -29.68 7.03
C PRO A 139 -2.37 -29.05 6.09
N LEU A 140 -1.11 -28.86 6.51
CA LEU A 140 -0.11 -28.16 5.71
C LEU A 140 1.14 -29.01 5.48
N ASP A 141 1.50 -29.17 4.21
CA ASP A 141 2.77 -29.75 3.81
C ASP A 141 3.88 -28.70 3.79
N PHE A 142 5.13 -29.09 4.17
CA PHE A 142 6.28 -28.20 4.04
C PHE A 142 6.68 -28.02 2.56
N PRO A 143 7.16 -26.83 2.19
CA PRO A 143 7.46 -25.67 3.03
C PRO A 143 6.19 -24.90 3.44
N VAL A 144 6.23 -24.30 4.64
CA VAL A 144 5.19 -23.39 5.14
C VAL A 144 5.78 -22.02 5.46
N VAL A 145 4.94 -21.02 5.47
CA VAL A 145 5.33 -19.64 5.83
C VAL A 145 4.68 -19.28 7.16
N GLN A 146 5.49 -18.97 8.16
CA GLN A 146 5.03 -18.34 9.39
C GLN A 146 4.89 -16.85 9.16
N LYS A 147 3.73 -16.29 9.48
CA LYS A 147 3.47 -14.85 9.37
C LYS A 147 3.00 -14.30 10.71
N ALA A 148 3.48 -13.11 11.05
CA ALA A 148 2.87 -12.34 12.13
C ALA A 148 1.42 -12.02 11.76
N ARG A 149 0.50 -12.24 12.68
CA ARG A 149 -0.94 -12.00 12.50
C ARG A 149 -1.23 -10.51 12.35
N THR A 150 -0.56 -9.69 13.15
CA THR A 150 -0.67 -8.23 13.16
C THR A 150 0.70 -7.56 13.09
N GLY A 151 0.76 -6.31 12.67
CA GLY A 151 1.99 -5.49 12.75
C GLY A 151 3.10 -5.83 11.73
N GLY A 152 2.92 -6.85 10.88
CA GLY A 152 3.87 -7.18 9.81
C GLY A 152 3.72 -6.25 8.59
N TYR A 153 4.84 -5.73 8.09
CA TYR A 153 4.91 -4.92 6.86
C TYR A 153 6.28 -5.04 6.20
N ASP A 154 6.37 -4.82 4.90
CA ASP A 154 7.63 -4.87 4.14
C ASP A 154 8.46 -6.13 4.45
N GLY A 155 7.82 -7.32 4.44
CA GLY A 155 8.46 -8.61 4.70
C GLY A 155 8.81 -8.90 6.18
N ARG A 156 8.57 -7.98 7.10
CA ARG A 156 8.80 -8.19 8.53
C ARG A 156 7.71 -9.10 9.10
N GLY A 157 8.14 -10.04 9.96
CA GLY A 157 7.24 -11.01 10.56
C GLY A 157 6.86 -12.15 9.61
N VAL A 158 7.64 -12.40 8.56
CA VAL A 158 7.46 -13.50 7.60
C VAL A 158 8.70 -14.39 7.62
N VAL A 159 8.52 -15.69 7.87
CA VAL A 159 9.61 -16.68 7.91
C VAL A 159 9.21 -17.93 7.12
N LEU A 160 10.03 -18.31 6.14
CA LEU A 160 9.88 -19.56 5.41
C LEU A 160 10.47 -20.72 6.21
N LEU A 161 9.65 -21.70 6.53
CA LEU A 161 10.01 -22.93 7.25
C LEU A 161 9.97 -24.10 6.29
N ARG A 162 11.10 -24.77 6.12
CA ARG A 162 11.27 -25.87 5.14
C ARG A 162 11.02 -27.25 5.75
N SER A 163 11.01 -27.33 7.07
CA SER A 163 10.89 -28.61 7.80
C SER A 163 10.28 -28.43 9.18
N ALA A 164 9.83 -29.52 9.79
CA ALA A 164 9.40 -29.54 11.19
C ALA A 164 10.53 -29.10 12.14
N SER A 165 11.81 -29.34 11.80
CA SER A 165 12.94 -28.86 12.59
C SER A 165 13.06 -27.34 12.55
N ASP A 166 12.79 -26.69 11.42
CA ASP A 166 12.79 -25.23 11.31
C ASP A 166 11.67 -24.63 12.14
N LEU A 167 10.49 -25.25 12.10
CA LEU A 167 9.35 -24.83 12.91
C LEU A 167 9.67 -24.92 14.41
N ALA A 168 10.25 -26.04 14.86
CA ALA A 168 10.62 -26.22 16.26
C ALA A 168 11.63 -25.16 16.76
N LYS A 169 12.49 -24.65 15.87
CA LYS A 169 13.44 -23.57 16.17
C LYS A 169 12.79 -22.19 16.14
N ALA A 170 11.86 -21.97 15.20
CA ALA A 170 11.17 -20.69 15.05
C ALA A 170 10.17 -20.42 16.17
N LEU A 171 9.75 -21.47 16.87
CA LEU A 171 8.84 -21.43 17.99
C LEU A 171 9.58 -21.76 19.31
N PRO A 172 10.50 -20.91 19.79
CA PRO A 172 11.02 -21.08 21.12
C PRO A 172 9.85 -20.97 22.10
N GLY A 173 9.86 -21.78 23.18
CA GLY A 173 8.80 -22.03 24.13
C GLY A 173 8.05 -20.84 24.77
N ASP A 174 8.00 -19.69 24.08
CA ASP A 174 7.24 -18.51 24.48
C ASP A 174 5.81 -18.57 23.85
N PRO A 175 4.78 -18.89 24.65
CA PRO A 175 3.40 -18.94 24.17
C PRO A 175 2.92 -17.64 23.52
N ALA A 176 3.37 -16.48 24.03
CA ALA A 176 2.97 -15.16 23.53
C ALA A 176 3.41 -14.92 22.06
N ARG A 177 4.52 -15.54 21.64
CA ARG A 177 4.93 -15.51 20.22
C ARG A 177 4.11 -16.44 19.33
N ARG A 178 3.49 -17.45 19.92
CA ARG A 178 2.59 -18.38 19.21
C ARG A 178 1.24 -17.73 18.92
N GLU A 179 0.66 -17.03 19.90
CA GLU A 179 -0.66 -16.38 19.76
C GLU A 179 -0.67 -15.24 18.73
N GLY A 180 0.49 -14.62 18.43
CA GLY A 180 0.62 -13.52 17.49
C GLY A 180 0.97 -13.93 16.06
N SER A 181 0.98 -15.23 15.71
CA SER A 181 1.35 -15.70 14.35
C SER A 181 0.40 -16.81 13.86
N PHE A 182 0.46 -17.07 12.56
CA PHE A 182 -0.22 -18.18 11.89
C PHE A 182 0.71 -18.79 10.86
N LEU A 183 0.36 -19.99 10.39
CA LEU A 183 1.06 -20.69 9.33
C LEU A 183 0.21 -20.73 8.07
N GLU A 184 0.85 -20.56 6.93
CA GLU A 184 0.23 -20.78 5.63
C GLU A 184 1.12 -21.64 4.72
N ALA A 185 0.50 -22.37 3.78
CA ALA A 185 1.23 -23.11 2.77
C ALA A 185 2.08 -22.15 1.93
N ALA A 186 3.35 -22.49 1.72
CA ALA A 186 4.19 -21.70 0.84
C ALA A 186 3.69 -21.84 -0.61
N VAL A 187 3.34 -20.72 -1.23
CA VAL A 187 2.89 -20.70 -2.62
C VAL A 187 4.10 -20.79 -3.53
N ASP A 188 4.14 -21.78 -4.44
CA ASP A 188 5.15 -21.84 -5.51
C ASP A 188 4.72 -20.90 -6.64
N PHE A 189 5.12 -19.65 -6.54
CA PHE A 189 4.75 -18.62 -7.49
C PHE A 189 5.85 -18.33 -8.52
N GLU A 190 5.43 -17.91 -9.70
CA GLU A 190 6.29 -17.39 -10.76
C GLU A 190 6.49 -15.88 -10.60
N LYS A 191 5.43 -15.15 -10.22
CA LYS A 191 5.42 -13.69 -10.08
C LYS A 191 4.56 -13.24 -8.92
N GLU A 192 4.97 -12.12 -8.33
CA GLU A 192 4.11 -11.31 -7.46
C GLU A 192 3.47 -10.20 -8.28
N LEU A 193 2.16 -10.04 -8.14
CA LEU A 193 1.37 -9.06 -8.89
C LEU A 193 0.71 -8.06 -7.93
N GLY A 194 0.62 -6.81 -8.37
CA GLY A 194 -0.13 -5.77 -7.70
C GLY A 194 -1.30 -5.29 -8.58
N VAL A 195 -2.48 -5.17 -8.00
CA VAL A 195 -3.64 -4.58 -8.67
C VAL A 195 -4.22 -3.49 -7.80
N MET A 196 -4.24 -2.27 -8.33
CA MET A 196 -4.89 -1.15 -7.66
C MET A 196 -6.36 -1.11 -8.07
N VAL A 197 -7.26 -1.09 -7.08
CA VAL A 197 -8.71 -0.98 -7.29
C VAL A 197 -9.23 0.22 -6.51
N ALA A 198 -9.88 1.15 -7.18
CA ALA A 198 -10.62 2.24 -6.56
C ALA A 198 -12.11 1.90 -6.52
N ARG A 199 -12.76 2.12 -5.37
CA ARG A 199 -14.21 1.92 -5.21
C ARG A 199 -14.83 3.12 -4.51
N SER A 200 -15.88 3.70 -5.11
CA SER A 200 -16.64 4.81 -4.53
C SER A 200 -17.77 4.30 -3.63
N ALA A 201 -18.33 5.21 -2.83
CA ALA A 201 -19.53 4.93 -2.03
C ALA A 201 -20.77 4.60 -2.87
N SER A 202 -20.84 5.05 -4.12
CA SER A 202 -21.91 4.70 -5.07
C SER A 202 -21.74 3.33 -5.74
N GLY A 203 -20.65 2.62 -5.43
CA GLY A 203 -20.33 1.31 -6.03
C GLY A 203 -19.59 1.41 -7.37
N GLN A 204 -19.21 2.59 -7.86
CA GLN A 204 -18.34 2.71 -9.03
C GLN A 204 -16.99 2.08 -8.71
N VAL A 205 -16.50 1.21 -9.61
CA VAL A 205 -15.19 0.55 -9.50
C VAL A 205 -14.31 0.97 -10.68
N VAL A 206 -13.05 1.25 -10.38
CA VAL A 206 -12.01 1.57 -11.36
C VAL A 206 -10.79 0.73 -11.05
N VAL A 207 -10.23 0.05 -12.05
CA VAL A 207 -9.06 -0.82 -11.90
C VAL A 207 -7.91 -0.26 -12.72
N TYR A 208 -6.72 -0.26 -12.12
CA TYR A 208 -5.48 0.10 -12.80
C TYR A 208 -4.82 -1.12 -13.45
N PRO A 209 -3.93 -0.94 -14.44
CA PRO A 209 -3.17 -2.04 -15.01
C PRO A 209 -2.51 -2.90 -13.95
N VAL A 210 -2.55 -4.21 -14.15
CA VAL A 210 -1.82 -5.17 -13.31
C VAL A 210 -0.34 -4.88 -13.39
N THR A 211 0.34 -4.89 -12.25
CA THR A 211 1.79 -4.69 -12.16
C THR A 211 2.50 -5.96 -11.74
N GLU A 212 3.73 -6.11 -12.19
CA GLU A 212 4.67 -7.12 -11.69
C GLU A 212 5.54 -6.47 -10.62
N MET A 213 5.58 -7.08 -9.44
CA MET A 213 6.40 -6.63 -8.32
C MET A 213 7.65 -7.51 -8.21
N VAL A 214 8.81 -6.87 -8.11
CA VAL A 214 10.10 -7.52 -7.93
C VAL A 214 10.62 -7.23 -6.54
N PHE A 215 10.97 -8.27 -5.80
CA PHE A 215 11.45 -8.16 -4.43
C PHE A 215 12.93 -8.50 -4.32
N ASP A 216 13.63 -7.81 -3.43
CA ASP A 216 14.97 -8.23 -3.01
C ASP A 216 14.84 -9.52 -2.18
N PRO A 217 15.50 -10.61 -2.58
CA PRO A 217 15.33 -11.91 -1.93
C PRO A 217 15.94 -11.97 -0.52
N LYS A 218 16.81 -11.04 -0.15
CA LYS A 218 17.43 -10.99 1.19
C LYS A 218 16.65 -10.11 2.15
N LEU A 219 16.16 -8.96 1.65
CA LEU A 219 15.45 -7.98 2.46
C LEU A 219 13.93 -8.22 2.48
N ASN A 220 13.42 -9.01 1.53
CA ASN A 220 11.99 -9.22 1.28
C ASN A 220 11.23 -7.88 1.14
N ILE A 221 11.85 -6.92 0.47
CA ILE A 221 11.29 -5.59 0.20
C ILE A 221 11.09 -5.45 -1.31
N CYS A 222 9.92 -4.96 -1.73
CA CYS A 222 9.68 -4.62 -3.12
C CYS A 222 10.65 -3.54 -3.58
N THR A 223 11.47 -3.84 -4.58
CA THR A 223 12.45 -2.91 -5.18
C THR A 223 11.90 -2.26 -6.42
N THR A 224 11.20 -3.02 -7.26
CA THR A 224 10.78 -2.55 -8.59
C THR A 224 9.34 -2.96 -8.87
N VAL A 225 8.61 -2.06 -9.51
CA VAL A 225 7.24 -2.31 -10.01
C VAL A 225 7.21 -2.02 -11.51
N ILE A 226 6.76 -3.00 -12.29
CA ILE A 226 6.71 -2.96 -13.74
C ILE A 226 5.25 -2.87 -14.18
N ALA A 227 4.91 -1.84 -14.94
CA ALA A 227 3.57 -1.58 -15.46
C ALA A 227 3.57 -1.39 -16.98
N PRO A 228 2.75 -2.15 -17.74
CA PRO A 228 1.92 -3.25 -17.29
C PRO A 228 2.75 -4.50 -16.98
N ALA A 229 2.21 -5.42 -16.19
CA ALA A 229 2.81 -6.72 -15.96
C ALA A 229 2.93 -7.51 -17.27
N ARG A 230 4.00 -8.30 -17.41
CA ARG A 230 4.24 -9.15 -18.57
C ARG A 230 3.46 -10.46 -18.43
N LEU A 231 2.17 -10.40 -18.74
CA LEU A 231 1.19 -11.47 -18.57
C LEU A 231 0.46 -11.81 -19.87
N GLU A 232 -0.03 -13.03 -19.95
CA GLU A 232 -1.04 -13.41 -20.93
C GLU A 232 -2.37 -12.73 -20.57
N ARG A 233 -3.15 -12.33 -21.58
CA ARG A 233 -4.43 -11.63 -21.40
C ARG A 233 -5.41 -12.36 -20.48
N VAL A 234 -5.44 -13.70 -20.53
CA VAL A 234 -6.33 -14.51 -19.69
C VAL A 234 -5.93 -14.45 -18.23
N VAL A 235 -4.63 -14.43 -17.93
CA VAL A 235 -4.09 -14.31 -16.56
C VAL A 235 -4.33 -12.90 -16.02
N GLU A 236 -4.08 -11.88 -16.85
CA GLU A 236 -4.38 -10.49 -16.51
C GLU A 236 -5.85 -10.29 -16.15
N ALA A 237 -6.76 -10.77 -17.01
CA ALA A 237 -8.20 -10.68 -16.76
C ALA A 237 -8.61 -11.39 -15.46
N ARG A 238 -8.01 -12.55 -15.16
CA ARG A 238 -8.24 -13.27 -13.89
C ARG A 238 -7.72 -12.47 -12.70
N ALA A 239 -6.52 -11.90 -12.77
CA ALA A 239 -5.96 -11.07 -11.69
C ALA A 239 -6.85 -9.86 -11.40
N VAL A 240 -7.35 -9.18 -12.44
CA VAL A 240 -8.30 -8.08 -12.32
C VAL A 240 -9.61 -8.56 -11.65
N SER A 241 -10.19 -9.67 -12.12
CA SER A 241 -11.43 -10.20 -11.58
C SER A 241 -11.31 -10.57 -10.09
N VAL A 242 -10.22 -11.23 -9.70
CA VAL A 242 -9.94 -11.59 -8.31
C VAL A 242 -9.77 -10.32 -7.46
N ALA A 243 -9.00 -9.34 -7.92
CA ALA A 243 -8.78 -8.10 -7.17
C ALA A 243 -10.07 -7.29 -6.97
N VAL A 244 -10.93 -7.22 -7.97
CA VAL A 244 -12.25 -6.57 -7.84
C VAL A 244 -13.11 -7.31 -6.82
N ALA A 245 -13.19 -8.63 -6.91
CA ALA A 245 -13.97 -9.44 -5.98
C ALA A 245 -13.48 -9.34 -4.53
N VAL A 246 -12.16 -9.21 -4.31
CA VAL A 246 -11.58 -8.90 -2.99
C VAL A 246 -12.14 -7.59 -2.43
N VAL A 247 -12.09 -6.52 -3.22
CA VAL A 247 -12.53 -5.19 -2.76
C VAL A 247 -14.06 -5.12 -2.57
N GLU A 248 -14.81 -5.85 -3.38
CA GLU A 248 -16.27 -5.99 -3.21
C GLU A 248 -16.62 -6.78 -1.95
N ALA A 249 -15.92 -7.88 -1.67
CA ALA A 249 -16.11 -8.68 -0.46
C ALA A 249 -15.81 -7.87 0.81
N LEU A 250 -14.79 -7.03 0.78
CA LEU A 250 -14.44 -6.13 1.88
C LEU A 250 -15.40 -4.94 2.01
N GLY A 251 -16.14 -4.58 0.95
CA GLY A 251 -17.12 -3.49 0.95
C GLY A 251 -16.55 -2.09 1.16
N GLY A 252 -15.24 -1.90 0.96
CA GLY A 252 -14.54 -0.65 1.28
C GLY A 252 -14.76 0.49 0.28
N VAL A 253 -14.54 1.72 0.73
CA VAL A 253 -14.55 2.95 -0.07
C VAL A 253 -13.16 3.57 -0.03
N GLY A 254 -12.58 3.85 -1.19
CA GLY A 254 -11.21 4.34 -1.32
C GLY A 254 -10.44 3.60 -2.41
N VAL A 255 -9.13 3.63 -2.33
CA VAL A 255 -8.23 2.82 -3.15
C VAL A 255 -7.68 1.67 -2.32
N PHE A 256 -7.60 0.51 -2.95
CA PHE A 256 -7.08 -0.71 -2.37
C PHE A 256 -5.93 -1.24 -3.22
N GLY A 257 -4.82 -1.60 -2.58
CA GLY A 257 -3.74 -2.34 -3.23
C GLY A 257 -3.89 -3.83 -2.92
N VAL A 258 -4.23 -4.61 -3.94
CA VAL A 258 -4.38 -6.06 -3.81
C VAL A 258 -3.12 -6.74 -4.32
N GLU A 259 -2.46 -7.48 -3.45
CA GLU A 259 -1.29 -8.30 -3.78
C GLU A 259 -1.72 -9.72 -4.09
N LEU A 260 -1.22 -10.25 -5.20
CA LEU A 260 -1.56 -11.56 -5.72
C LEU A 260 -0.30 -12.34 -6.08
N PHE A 261 -0.35 -13.65 -5.91
CA PHE A 261 0.64 -14.56 -6.48
C PHE A 261 0.13 -15.15 -7.79
N LEU A 262 0.95 -15.13 -8.83
CA LEU A 262 0.77 -15.95 -10.01
C LEU A 262 1.60 -17.23 -9.82
N THR A 263 0.92 -18.35 -9.66
CA THR A 263 1.58 -19.65 -9.49
C THR A 263 2.13 -20.19 -10.81
N ARG A 264 3.02 -21.19 -10.76
CA ARG A 264 3.59 -21.81 -11.95
C ARG A 264 2.56 -22.57 -12.79
N ASP A 265 1.48 -23.06 -12.18
CA ASP A 265 0.32 -23.66 -12.85
C ASP A 265 -0.74 -22.62 -13.27
N ARG A 266 -0.36 -21.34 -13.32
CA ARG A 266 -1.14 -20.21 -13.85
C ARG A 266 -2.40 -19.89 -13.04
N GLN A 267 -2.44 -20.25 -11.76
CA GLN A 267 -3.48 -19.79 -10.85
C GLN A 267 -3.12 -18.40 -10.30
N VAL A 268 -4.15 -17.65 -9.93
CA VAL A 268 -4.01 -16.36 -9.24
C VAL A 268 -4.52 -16.53 -7.82
N VAL A 269 -3.65 -16.32 -6.84
CA VAL A 269 -3.92 -16.52 -5.41
C VAL A 269 -3.78 -15.18 -4.68
N VAL A 270 -4.75 -14.84 -3.81
CA VAL A 270 -4.69 -13.60 -3.02
C VAL A 270 -3.65 -13.75 -1.91
N ASN A 271 -2.71 -12.80 -1.83
CA ASN A 271 -1.77 -12.69 -0.73
C ASN A 271 -2.34 -11.80 0.38
N GLU A 272 -2.43 -10.49 0.12
CA GLU A 272 -2.94 -9.52 1.09
C GLU A 272 -3.54 -8.29 0.39
N THR A 273 -4.21 -7.43 1.17
CA THR A 273 -4.80 -6.19 0.68
C THR A 273 -4.47 -5.04 1.62
N ALA A 274 -4.01 -3.93 1.06
CA ALA A 274 -3.88 -2.66 1.76
C ALA A 274 -5.10 -1.77 1.48
N PRO A 275 -5.75 -1.18 2.50
CA PRO A 275 -6.99 -0.40 2.33
C PRO A 275 -6.69 1.09 2.06
N ARG A 276 -5.65 1.37 1.30
CA ARG A 276 -5.10 2.69 0.99
C ARG A 276 -4.27 2.68 -0.29
N PRO A 277 -3.84 3.82 -0.81
CA PRO A 277 -2.84 3.85 -1.87
C PRO A 277 -1.63 2.99 -1.52
N HIS A 278 -1.14 2.24 -2.49
CA HIS A 278 -0.12 1.23 -2.27
C HIS A 278 1.13 1.48 -3.13
N ASN A 279 2.26 0.97 -2.68
CA ASN A 279 3.55 1.11 -3.36
C ASN A 279 3.50 0.61 -4.82
N SER A 280 2.82 -0.52 -5.07
CA SER A 280 2.64 -1.05 -6.42
C SER A 280 1.85 -0.15 -7.36
N GLY A 281 1.15 0.87 -6.83
CA GLY A 281 0.40 1.86 -7.60
C GLY A 281 1.10 3.21 -7.77
N HIS A 282 2.33 3.40 -7.29
CA HIS A 282 3.02 4.71 -7.39
C HIS A 282 3.27 5.13 -8.84
N TYR A 283 3.56 4.18 -9.73
CA TYR A 283 3.73 4.42 -11.16
C TYR A 283 2.54 5.17 -11.80
N THR A 284 1.35 5.07 -11.20
CA THR A 284 0.13 5.72 -11.73
C THR A 284 0.21 7.23 -11.75
N MET A 285 1.14 7.80 -10.97
CA MET A 285 1.33 9.26 -10.92
C MET A 285 1.85 9.83 -12.24
N GLU A 286 2.66 9.06 -12.94
CA GLU A 286 3.29 9.44 -14.21
C GLU A 286 2.70 8.72 -15.42
N ALA A 287 2.13 7.53 -15.24
CA ALA A 287 1.66 6.69 -16.33
C ALA A 287 0.14 6.67 -16.51
N CYS A 288 -0.62 7.32 -15.62
CA CYS A 288 -2.08 7.36 -15.67
C CYS A 288 -2.61 8.80 -15.62
N ARG A 289 -3.71 9.07 -16.31
CA ARG A 289 -4.38 10.39 -16.28
C ARG A 289 -4.93 10.73 -14.90
N THR A 290 -5.57 9.75 -14.25
CA THR A 290 -6.02 9.83 -12.86
C THR A 290 -5.25 8.80 -12.06
N CYS A 291 -4.37 9.24 -11.17
CA CYS A 291 -3.55 8.35 -10.37
C CYS A 291 -4.32 7.76 -9.16
N GLN A 292 -3.75 6.75 -8.52
CA GLN A 292 -4.33 6.13 -7.33
C GLN A 292 -4.64 7.13 -6.21
N PHE A 293 -3.78 8.12 -5.97
CA PHE A 293 -3.96 9.11 -4.92
C PHE A 293 -5.16 10.02 -5.20
N GLU A 294 -5.29 10.50 -6.42
CA GLU A 294 -6.45 11.30 -6.81
C GLU A 294 -7.75 10.51 -6.72
N ASN A 295 -7.77 9.26 -7.20
CA ASN A 295 -8.96 8.42 -7.08
C ASN A 295 -9.28 8.05 -5.63
N HIS A 296 -8.28 7.89 -4.77
CA HIS A 296 -8.52 7.69 -3.33
C HIS A 296 -9.23 8.91 -2.73
N LEU A 297 -8.70 10.10 -2.97
CA LEU A 297 -9.32 11.34 -2.49
C LEU A 297 -10.71 11.57 -3.06
N ARG A 298 -10.92 11.29 -4.35
CA ARG A 298 -12.26 11.37 -4.98
C ARG A 298 -13.23 10.40 -4.32
N ALA A 299 -12.82 9.15 -4.07
CA ALA A 299 -13.65 8.13 -3.43
C ALA A 299 -14.09 8.56 -2.03
N VAL A 300 -13.14 8.96 -1.16
CA VAL A 300 -13.42 9.35 0.22
C VAL A 300 -14.17 10.68 0.32
N ALA A 301 -13.97 11.58 -0.64
CA ALA A 301 -14.71 12.83 -0.74
C ALA A 301 -16.12 12.68 -1.34
N GLY A 302 -16.50 11.49 -1.82
CA GLY A 302 -17.79 11.25 -2.47
C GLY A 302 -17.89 11.82 -3.88
N LEU A 303 -16.76 12.02 -4.55
CA LEU A 303 -16.69 12.49 -5.95
C LEU A 303 -16.67 11.29 -6.92
N PRO A 304 -17.07 11.49 -8.19
CA PRO A 304 -16.92 10.47 -9.22
C PRO A 304 -15.46 10.06 -9.42
N LEU A 305 -15.21 8.76 -9.57
CA LEU A 305 -13.87 8.27 -9.88
C LEU A 305 -13.45 8.67 -11.29
N GLY A 306 -12.18 9.00 -11.45
CA GLY A 306 -11.57 9.26 -12.74
C GLY A 306 -11.10 7.97 -13.40
N ALA A 307 -11.23 7.87 -14.73
CA ALA A 307 -10.65 6.77 -15.47
C ALA A 307 -9.12 6.79 -15.33
N PRO A 308 -8.45 5.62 -15.15
CA PRO A 308 -7.01 5.55 -15.05
C PRO A 308 -6.31 6.17 -16.26
N GLY A 309 -6.82 5.85 -17.47
CA GLY A 309 -6.27 6.41 -18.71
C GLY A 309 -4.78 6.13 -18.85
N PHE A 310 -4.37 4.86 -18.62
CA PHE A 310 -2.98 4.42 -18.78
C PHE A 310 -2.48 4.77 -20.17
N HIS A 311 -1.37 5.49 -20.25
CA HIS A 311 -0.89 6.07 -21.51
C HIS A 311 0.56 5.73 -21.83
N SER A 312 1.31 5.16 -20.89
CA SER A 312 2.72 4.85 -21.13
C SER A 312 3.18 3.69 -20.23
N PRO A 313 3.92 2.72 -20.77
CA PRO A 313 4.66 1.77 -19.94
C PRO A 313 5.54 2.48 -18.93
N ALA A 314 5.63 1.93 -17.73
CA ALA A 314 6.35 2.53 -16.62
C ALA A 314 7.11 1.48 -15.80
N VAL A 315 8.26 1.89 -15.29
CA VAL A 315 9.02 1.16 -14.27
C VAL A 315 9.23 2.08 -13.09
N MET A 316 8.67 1.71 -11.95
CA MET A 316 8.87 2.40 -10.68
C MET A 316 9.91 1.63 -9.86
N VAL A 317 10.87 2.35 -9.29
CA VAL A 317 11.93 1.79 -8.45
C VAL A 317 11.92 2.47 -7.10
N ASN A 318 11.91 1.67 -6.03
CA ASN A 318 12.02 2.18 -4.67
C ASN A 318 13.47 2.57 -4.35
N LEU A 319 13.67 3.78 -3.88
CA LEU A 319 14.94 4.25 -3.35
C LEU A 319 15.06 3.82 -1.88
N LEU A 320 15.83 2.76 -1.67
CA LEU A 320 16.12 2.23 -0.33
C LEU A 320 17.35 2.93 0.24
N GLY A 321 17.28 3.31 1.50
CA GLY A 321 18.39 3.90 2.20
C GLY A 321 19.60 2.95 2.27
N GLN A 322 20.79 3.50 2.08
CA GLN A 322 22.08 2.81 2.10
C GLN A 322 23.03 3.44 3.12
N GLY A 323 24.15 2.78 3.37
CA GLY A 323 25.20 3.27 4.27
C GLY A 323 24.80 3.21 5.75
N GLU A 324 25.53 3.95 6.58
CA GLU A 324 25.26 4.06 8.02
C GLU A 324 24.07 4.99 8.28
N PRO A 325 23.29 4.76 9.35
CA PRO A 325 22.21 5.67 9.71
C PRO A 325 22.74 7.11 9.93
N GLY A 326 22.05 8.09 9.35
CA GLY A 326 22.46 9.49 9.48
C GLY A 326 21.64 10.44 8.59
N PRO A 327 22.04 11.72 8.52
CA PRO A 327 21.39 12.70 7.64
C PRO A 327 21.32 12.20 6.21
N THR A 328 20.14 12.38 5.58
CA THR A 328 19.88 11.90 4.23
C THR A 328 20.70 12.68 3.20
N ARG A 329 21.41 11.95 2.33
CA ARG A 329 22.12 12.45 1.14
C ARG A 329 21.58 11.77 -0.11
N VAL A 330 21.53 12.52 -1.19
CA VAL A 330 21.13 12.03 -2.53
C VAL A 330 22.27 12.33 -3.47
N GLU A 331 22.76 11.32 -4.15
CA GLU A 331 23.86 11.41 -5.12
C GLU A 331 23.40 10.92 -6.50
N GLY A 332 23.96 11.44 -7.58
CA GLY A 332 23.61 11.09 -8.96
C GLY A 332 22.30 11.72 -9.45
N LEU A 333 21.85 12.80 -8.80
CA LEU A 333 20.58 13.45 -9.14
C LEU A 333 20.60 14.10 -10.53
N ASP A 334 21.70 14.75 -10.91
CA ASP A 334 21.81 15.46 -12.17
C ASP A 334 21.75 14.49 -13.36
N GLU A 335 22.45 13.37 -13.25
CA GLU A 335 22.42 12.30 -14.25
C GLU A 335 21.04 11.66 -14.36
N ALA A 336 20.38 11.41 -13.23
CA ALA A 336 19.03 10.86 -13.21
C ALA A 336 18.00 11.79 -13.84
N LEU A 337 18.07 13.10 -13.54
CA LEU A 337 17.18 14.11 -14.11
C LEU A 337 17.35 14.29 -15.63
N ALA A 338 18.50 13.93 -16.17
CA ALA A 338 18.76 13.96 -17.62
C ALA A 338 18.12 12.79 -18.37
N VAL A 339 17.66 11.74 -17.67
CA VAL A 339 17.04 10.56 -18.31
C VAL A 339 15.62 10.89 -18.77
N PRO A 340 15.28 10.72 -20.07
CA PRO A 340 13.94 11.00 -20.57
C PRO A 340 12.88 10.12 -19.90
N GLY A 341 11.80 10.75 -19.45
CA GLY A 341 10.67 10.09 -18.78
C GLY A 341 10.90 9.80 -17.30
N PHE A 342 12.00 10.25 -16.72
CA PHE A 342 12.29 10.13 -15.30
C PHE A 342 11.45 11.10 -14.45
N SER A 343 10.96 10.61 -13.33
CA SER A 343 10.25 11.39 -12.30
C SER A 343 10.66 10.92 -10.92
N LEU A 344 11.04 11.83 -10.04
CA LEU A 344 11.55 11.54 -8.70
C LEU A 344 10.55 11.97 -7.62
N HIS A 345 10.36 11.11 -6.62
CA HIS A 345 9.57 11.37 -5.42
C HIS A 345 10.38 11.06 -4.16
N LEU A 346 10.98 12.08 -3.56
CA LEU A 346 11.61 11.98 -2.24
C LEU A 346 10.56 12.18 -1.15
N TYR A 347 10.62 11.33 -0.12
CA TYR A 347 9.61 11.32 0.94
C TYR A 347 9.85 12.34 2.06
N GLY A 348 10.95 13.12 1.98
CA GLY A 348 11.27 14.15 2.97
C GLY A 348 11.79 13.62 4.30
N LYS A 349 12.22 12.36 4.38
CA LYS A 349 12.76 11.76 5.59
C LYS A 349 14.16 12.31 5.88
N ALA A 350 14.33 13.03 6.98
CA ALA A 350 15.60 13.67 7.35
C ALA A 350 16.72 12.66 7.67
N VAL A 351 16.35 11.49 8.22
CA VAL A 351 17.29 10.43 8.60
C VAL A 351 17.13 9.23 7.67
N CYS A 352 18.21 8.95 6.94
CA CYS A 352 18.36 7.72 6.16
C CYS A 352 18.77 6.56 7.08
N ARG A 353 18.23 5.36 6.81
CA ARG A 353 18.63 4.10 7.47
C ARG A 353 18.63 2.99 6.42
N PRO A 354 19.53 2.00 6.51
CA PRO A 354 19.56 0.86 5.58
C PRO A 354 18.20 0.20 5.41
N GLY A 355 17.79 -0.02 4.17
CA GLY A 355 16.51 -0.65 3.81
C GLY A 355 15.26 0.21 4.00
N ARG A 356 15.37 1.42 4.57
CA ARG A 356 14.21 2.33 4.68
C ARG A 356 13.86 2.90 3.31
N LYS A 357 12.60 2.84 2.92
CA LYS A 357 12.11 3.52 1.71
C LYS A 357 12.23 5.04 1.90
N MET A 358 13.15 5.66 1.19
CA MET A 358 13.47 7.09 1.27
C MET A 358 12.77 7.89 0.17
N GLY A 359 12.39 7.22 -0.91
CA GLY A 359 11.74 7.76 -2.07
C GLY A 359 11.43 6.68 -3.07
N HIS A 360 11.00 7.07 -4.24
CA HIS A 360 10.95 6.24 -5.44
C HIS A 360 11.18 7.13 -6.66
N PHE A 361 11.54 6.52 -7.76
CA PHE A 361 11.43 7.15 -9.05
C PHE A 361 10.59 6.30 -10.00
N THR A 362 10.02 6.93 -11.00
CA THR A 362 9.31 6.28 -12.09
C THR A 362 9.93 6.71 -13.41
N VAL A 363 10.18 5.75 -14.29
CA VAL A 363 10.56 6.02 -15.68
C VAL A 363 9.43 5.56 -16.58
N THR A 364 8.92 6.49 -17.39
CA THR A 364 7.95 6.20 -18.46
C THR A 364 8.65 6.23 -19.81
N ALA A 365 8.22 5.37 -20.74
CA ALA A 365 8.73 5.36 -22.10
C ALA A 365 7.66 4.83 -23.07
N GLU A 366 7.92 4.98 -24.38
CA GLU A 366 7.08 4.48 -25.46
C GLU A 366 6.99 2.94 -25.51
N SER A 367 7.93 2.25 -24.89
CA SER A 367 7.91 0.80 -24.76
C SER A 367 8.45 0.33 -23.41
N LEU A 368 7.98 -0.82 -22.93
CA LEU A 368 8.43 -1.39 -21.66
C LEU A 368 9.93 -1.75 -21.68
N PRO A 369 10.51 -2.33 -22.72
CA PRO A 369 11.96 -2.58 -22.79
C PRO A 369 12.78 -1.30 -22.57
N LEU A 370 12.38 -0.19 -23.19
CA LEU A 370 13.06 1.09 -23.05
C LEU A 370 12.89 1.69 -21.65
N ALA A 371 11.71 1.56 -21.05
CA ALA A 371 11.50 1.97 -19.65
C ALA A 371 12.40 1.19 -18.67
N LEU A 372 12.54 -0.13 -18.88
CA LEU A 372 13.44 -1.00 -18.10
C LEU A 372 14.91 -0.62 -18.27
N GLU A 373 15.35 -0.36 -19.50
CA GLU A 373 16.73 0.06 -19.81
C GLU A 373 17.07 1.37 -19.09
N ARG A 374 16.20 2.38 -19.23
CA ARG A 374 16.39 3.68 -18.60
C ARG A 374 16.33 3.61 -17.08
N ALA A 375 15.39 2.83 -16.52
CA ALA A 375 15.30 2.64 -15.07
C ALA A 375 16.58 2.01 -14.50
N ARG A 376 17.16 1.01 -15.19
CA ARG A 376 18.45 0.43 -14.81
C ARG A 376 19.60 1.44 -14.84
N ALA A 377 19.65 2.30 -15.85
CA ALA A 377 20.65 3.35 -15.91
C ALA A 377 20.58 4.29 -14.72
N VAL A 378 19.36 4.67 -14.31
CA VAL A 378 19.13 5.48 -13.10
C VAL A 378 19.53 4.74 -11.83
N GLU A 379 19.19 3.47 -11.67
CA GLU A 379 19.56 2.66 -10.48
C GLU A 379 21.09 2.59 -10.26
N LEU A 380 21.87 2.68 -11.32
CA LEU A 380 23.35 2.64 -11.23
C LEU A 380 23.95 3.97 -10.77
N SER A 381 23.26 5.10 -10.95
CA SER A 381 23.76 6.44 -10.64
C SER A 381 23.11 7.06 -9.41
N LEU A 382 21.79 6.88 -9.24
CA LEU A 382 21.02 7.55 -8.19
C LEU A 382 21.02 6.73 -6.90
N THR A 383 21.59 7.29 -5.85
CA THR A 383 21.62 6.65 -4.53
C THR A 383 21.08 7.58 -3.45
N VAL A 384 20.52 6.98 -2.38
CA VAL A 384 20.12 7.69 -1.16
C VAL A 384 20.82 7.03 0.01
N SER A 385 21.66 7.77 0.69
CA SER A 385 22.50 7.24 1.77
C SER A 385 22.42 8.09 3.04
N GLY A 386 22.80 7.48 4.17
CA GLY A 386 23.10 8.18 5.41
C GLY A 386 24.58 8.52 5.48
N SER A 387 24.90 9.66 6.08
CA SER A 387 26.29 10.15 6.16
C SER A 387 27.06 9.68 7.41
N GLY A 388 26.45 8.80 8.23
CA GLY A 388 26.98 8.53 9.58
C GLY A 388 26.78 9.73 10.53
N PRO A 389 27.12 9.56 11.80
CA PRO A 389 27.02 10.63 12.80
C PRO A 389 28.00 11.76 12.50
#